data_91aadaef241ea6ae136147b3b60b778b
#
_entry.id   91aadaef241ea6ae136147b3b60b778b
#
_cell.length_a   1.000
_cell.length_b   1.000
_cell.length_c   1.000
_cell.angle_alpha   90.00
_cell.angle_beta   90.00
_cell.angle_gamma   90.00
#
_symmetry.space_group_name_H-M   'P 1'
#
loop_
_entity.id
_entity.type
_entity.pdbx_description
1 polymer ?
#
loop_
_entity_poly.entity_id
_entity_poly.type
_entity_poly.pdbx_seq_one_letter_code
_entity_poly.pdbx_strand_id
1 'polypeptide(L)'
;MAEERKSIPRGVVVEFDFTAVDGAQILFDVAKKVLAPKGVDLTVKLEATHLVGGNYQGGLTELFEALDITADAAAVAQELDAAFRAALTEACAAAVTPGFKAFVKGLTARGLKVVVATRADLAALRPALADLDADLVVPYAEPSKTYGNCKWDAWRRACSQNDLVNMLAVAVTGSGKGVKSALVAGLSALAVEHDHVAYQDYGGADAVVSGFDAKLADVVFRMLHI
;
A
#
# COMPACT_ATOMS: atom_id res chain seq x y z
N MET A 1 13.33 36.48 22.79
CA MET A 1 12.64 35.16 22.75
C MET A 1 13.07 34.49 21.44
N ALA A 2 13.86 33.40 21.51
CA ALA A 2 14.20 32.64 20.32
C ALA A 2 12.93 31.94 19.85
N GLU A 3 12.47 32.22 18.63
CA GLU A 3 11.44 31.41 17.98
C GLU A 3 12.00 30.00 17.87
N GLU A 4 11.38 29.04 18.58
CA GLU A 4 11.61 27.62 18.35
C GLU A 4 11.30 27.35 16.88
N ARG A 5 12.34 27.13 16.08
CA ARG A 5 12.16 26.61 14.72
C ARG A 5 11.47 25.28 14.83
N LYS A 6 10.17 25.23 14.57
CA LYS A 6 9.44 23.96 14.45
C LYS A 6 10.18 23.09 13.45
N SER A 7 10.73 21.98 13.93
CA SER A 7 11.34 21.01 13.03
C SER A 7 10.29 20.49 12.06
N ILE A 8 10.63 20.47 10.78
CA ILE A 8 9.73 19.93 9.75
C ILE A 8 9.57 18.44 10.03
N PRO A 9 8.34 17.94 10.21
CA PRO A 9 8.11 16.55 10.57
C PRO A 9 8.57 15.60 9.45
N ARG A 10 9.33 14.60 9.84
CA ARG A 10 9.72 13.45 8.99
C ARG A 10 8.87 12.27 9.35
N GLY A 11 8.63 11.38 8.40
CA GLY A 11 7.78 10.25 8.69
C GLY A 11 7.81 9.13 7.66
N VAL A 12 6.97 8.17 7.93
CA VAL A 12 6.83 6.97 7.11
C VAL A 12 5.36 6.76 6.79
N VAL A 13 5.04 6.55 5.53
CA VAL A 13 3.71 6.12 5.08
C VAL A 13 3.80 4.64 4.70
N VAL A 14 3.11 3.79 5.45
CA VAL A 14 3.13 2.34 5.20
C VAL A 14 1.85 1.92 4.47
N GLU A 15 2.00 1.29 3.33
CA GLU A 15 0.92 0.58 2.66
C GLU A 15 0.63 -0.71 3.41
N PHE A 16 -0.35 -0.66 4.32
CA PHE A 16 -0.69 -1.77 5.20
C PHE A 16 -1.11 -3.03 4.43
N ASP A 17 -1.93 -2.82 3.41
CA ASP A 17 -2.65 -3.88 2.71
C ASP A 17 -1.74 -4.92 2.04
N PHE A 18 -0.53 -4.53 1.63
CA PHE A 18 0.42 -5.39 0.92
C PHE A 18 1.76 -5.54 1.66
N THR A 19 1.83 -5.12 2.92
CA THR A 19 3.07 -5.23 3.70
C THR A 19 2.88 -5.82 5.09
N ALA A 20 1.84 -5.37 5.80
CA ALA A 20 1.56 -5.81 7.17
C ALA A 20 0.59 -6.99 7.25
N VAL A 21 -0.12 -7.24 6.18
CA VAL A 21 -0.97 -8.42 5.95
C VAL A 21 -0.69 -8.99 4.57
N ASP A 22 -1.04 -10.25 4.37
CA ASP A 22 -0.90 -10.90 3.06
C ASP A 22 -2.04 -10.49 2.10
N GLY A 23 -2.07 -9.20 1.79
CA GLY A 23 -3.10 -8.64 0.92
C GLY A 23 -2.99 -9.09 -0.53
N ALA A 24 -1.81 -9.55 -0.97
CA ALA A 24 -1.66 -10.09 -2.30
C ALA A 24 -2.39 -11.45 -2.41
N GLN A 25 -2.23 -12.34 -1.45
CA GLN A 25 -3.00 -13.60 -1.41
C GLN A 25 -4.51 -13.34 -1.29
N ILE A 26 -4.91 -12.40 -0.42
CA ILE A 26 -6.32 -12.02 -0.26
C ILE A 26 -6.89 -11.51 -1.58
N LEU A 27 -6.15 -10.62 -2.27
CA LEU A 27 -6.56 -10.07 -3.56
C LEU A 27 -6.69 -11.18 -4.61
N PHE A 28 -5.72 -12.11 -4.67
CA PHE A 28 -5.75 -13.25 -5.58
C PHE A 28 -7.01 -14.10 -5.41
N ASP A 29 -7.32 -14.47 -4.17
CA ASP A 29 -8.47 -15.32 -3.85
C ASP A 29 -9.79 -14.64 -4.19
N VAL A 30 -9.89 -13.34 -3.92
CA VAL A 30 -11.07 -12.52 -4.24
C VAL A 30 -11.18 -12.33 -5.76
N ALA A 31 -10.09 -11.92 -6.41
CA ALA A 31 -10.09 -11.66 -7.85
C ALA A 31 -10.39 -12.94 -8.64
N LYS A 32 -9.89 -14.09 -8.21
CA LYS A 32 -10.23 -15.38 -8.82
C LYS A 32 -11.73 -15.66 -8.80
N LYS A 33 -12.41 -15.35 -7.69
CA LYS A 33 -13.87 -15.52 -7.57
C LYS A 33 -14.65 -14.54 -8.44
N VAL A 34 -14.23 -13.27 -8.49
CA VAL A 34 -14.89 -12.20 -9.26
C VAL A 34 -14.68 -12.40 -10.76
N LEU A 35 -13.50 -12.89 -11.18
CA LEU A 35 -13.11 -12.96 -12.58
C LEU A 35 -13.46 -14.30 -13.25
N ALA A 36 -13.59 -15.39 -12.50
CA ALA A 36 -13.94 -16.70 -13.06
C ALA A 36 -15.27 -16.69 -13.86
N PRO A 37 -16.36 -16.03 -13.40
CA PRO A 37 -17.60 -15.92 -14.19
C PRO A 37 -17.45 -15.09 -15.48
N LYS A 38 -16.36 -14.35 -15.62
CA LYS A 38 -16.03 -13.55 -16.81
C LYS A 38 -15.14 -14.33 -17.79
N GLY A 39 -14.79 -15.58 -17.46
CA GLY A 39 -13.95 -16.42 -18.30
C GLY A 39 -12.44 -16.26 -18.07
N VAL A 40 -12.02 -15.55 -17.02
CA VAL A 40 -10.59 -15.39 -16.68
C VAL A 40 -10.13 -16.55 -15.79
N ASP A 41 -9.14 -17.31 -16.26
CA ASP A 41 -8.35 -18.20 -15.41
C ASP A 41 -7.15 -17.42 -14.83
N LEU A 42 -7.38 -16.82 -13.65
CA LEU A 42 -6.41 -15.93 -13.02
C LEU A 42 -5.21 -16.70 -12.49
N THR A 43 -4.02 -16.33 -12.95
CA THR A 43 -2.73 -16.81 -12.42
C THR A 43 -2.07 -15.72 -11.57
N VAL A 44 -1.14 -16.11 -10.68
CA VAL A 44 -0.34 -15.16 -9.88
C VAL A 44 0.38 -14.14 -10.77
N LYS A 45 0.87 -14.57 -11.94
CA LYS A 45 1.50 -13.66 -12.90
C LYS A 45 0.53 -12.60 -13.43
N LEU A 46 -0.68 -13.00 -13.82
CA LEU A 46 -1.70 -12.05 -14.33
C LEU A 46 -2.13 -11.09 -13.23
N GLU A 47 -2.34 -11.59 -12.01
CA GLU A 47 -2.65 -10.74 -10.86
C GLU A 47 -1.54 -9.72 -10.59
N ALA A 48 -0.30 -10.16 -10.44
CA ALA A 48 0.83 -9.28 -10.18
C ALA A 48 1.01 -8.23 -11.31
N THR A 49 0.80 -8.64 -12.56
CA THR A 49 0.95 -7.74 -13.70
C THR A 49 -0.13 -6.67 -13.75
N HIS A 50 -1.39 -7.04 -13.51
CA HIS A 50 -2.52 -6.17 -13.79
C HIS A 50 -3.19 -5.59 -12.54
N LEU A 51 -3.25 -6.32 -11.41
CA LEU A 51 -4.07 -5.94 -10.27
C LEU A 51 -3.27 -5.40 -9.09
N VAL A 52 -2.17 -6.07 -8.68
CA VAL A 52 -1.44 -5.68 -7.47
C VAL A 52 -0.80 -4.30 -7.61
N GLY A 53 -1.07 -3.46 -6.64
CA GLY A 53 -0.45 -2.13 -6.52
C GLY A 53 -0.92 -1.09 -7.53
N GLY A 54 -1.87 -1.43 -8.41
CA GLY A 54 -2.37 -0.56 -9.47
C GLY A 54 -3.79 -0.03 -9.25
N ASN A 55 -4.30 0.62 -10.29
CA ASN A 55 -5.70 0.95 -10.47
C ASN A 55 -6.42 -0.28 -11.07
N TYR A 56 -7.40 -0.82 -10.38
CA TYR A 56 -8.10 -2.02 -10.85
C TYR A 56 -8.78 -1.83 -12.19
N GLN A 57 -9.41 -0.67 -12.45
CA GLN A 57 -10.07 -0.43 -13.73
C GLN A 57 -9.07 -0.49 -14.89
N GLY A 58 -7.95 0.22 -14.79
CA GLY A 58 -6.90 0.20 -15.82
C GLY A 58 -6.30 -1.21 -16.01
N GLY A 59 -5.97 -1.87 -14.90
CA GLY A 59 -5.42 -3.23 -14.95
C GLY A 59 -6.39 -4.26 -15.53
N LEU A 60 -7.70 -4.14 -15.23
CA LEU A 60 -8.74 -5.01 -15.81
C LEU A 60 -8.98 -4.72 -17.28
N THR A 61 -8.90 -3.44 -17.71
CA THR A 61 -8.97 -3.10 -19.13
C THR A 61 -7.85 -3.80 -19.90
N GLU A 62 -6.59 -3.67 -19.45
CA GLU A 62 -5.45 -4.33 -20.06
C GLU A 62 -5.58 -5.86 -20.04
N LEU A 63 -6.05 -6.44 -18.94
CA LEU A 63 -6.24 -7.88 -18.79
C LEU A 63 -7.30 -8.41 -19.76
N PHE A 64 -8.45 -7.74 -19.87
CA PHE A 64 -9.54 -8.16 -20.73
C PHE A 64 -9.14 -8.02 -22.23
N GLU A 65 -8.44 -6.95 -22.60
CA GLU A 65 -7.87 -6.79 -23.94
C GLU A 65 -6.89 -7.92 -24.26
N ALA A 66 -5.98 -8.24 -23.35
CA ALA A 66 -4.98 -9.29 -23.55
C ALA A 66 -5.59 -10.71 -23.68
N LEU A 67 -6.76 -10.94 -23.10
CA LEU A 67 -7.46 -12.23 -23.13
C LEU A 67 -8.64 -12.26 -24.12
N ASP A 68 -8.85 -11.20 -24.89
CA ASP A 68 -10.01 -11.04 -25.81
C ASP A 68 -11.37 -11.24 -25.10
N ILE A 69 -11.49 -10.70 -23.89
CA ILE A 69 -12.71 -10.79 -23.08
C ILE A 69 -13.53 -9.51 -23.19
N THR A 70 -14.81 -9.64 -23.55
CA THR A 70 -15.75 -8.53 -23.56
C THR A 70 -16.44 -8.44 -22.19
N ALA A 71 -15.96 -7.50 -21.33
CA ALA A 71 -16.57 -7.20 -20.04
C ALA A 71 -16.41 -5.71 -19.69
N ASP A 72 -17.30 -5.17 -18.87
CA ASP A 72 -17.19 -3.80 -18.35
C ASP A 72 -16.12 -3.75 -17.25
N ALA A 73 -14.92 -3.34 -17.60
CA ALA A 73 -13.80 -3.23 -16.67
C ALA A 73 -14.09 -2.29 -15.49
N ALA A 74 -14.88 -1.24 -15.67
CA ALA A 74 -15.22 -0.31 -14.60
C ALA A 74 -16.17 -0.95 -13.57
N ALA A 75 -17.20 -1.66 -14.04
CA ALA A 75 -18.13 -2.38 -13.17
C ALA A 75 -17.41 -3.51 -12.41
N VAL A 76 -16.58 -4.29 -13.09
CA VAL A 76 -15.79 -5.36 -12.47
C VAL A 76 -14.76 -4.81 -11.47
N ALA A 77 -14.16 -3.65 -11.73
CA ALA A 77 -13.25 -3.00 -10.80
C ALA A 77 -13.95 -2.57 -9.50
N GLN A 78 -15.19 -2.08 -9.57
CA GLN A 78 -15.99 -1.75 -8.40
C GLN A 78 -16.34 -3.00 -7.58
N GLU A 79 -16.77 -4.08 -8.26
CA GLU A 79 -17.04 -5.37 -7.64
C GLU A 79 -15.79 -5.91 -6.92
N LEU A 80 -14.64 -5.88 -7.59
CA LEU A 80 -13.37 -6.34 -7.03
C LEU A 80 -12.91 -5.50 -5.83
N ASP A 81 -12.98 -4.16 -5.93
CA ASP A 81 -12.58 -3.27 -4.83
C ASP A 81 -13.45 -3.49 -3.59
N ALA A 82 -14.77 -3.62 -3.76
CA ALA A 82 -15.68 -3.88 -2.67
C ALA A 82 -15.42 -5.23 -2.00
N ALA A 83 -15.23 -6.28 -2.80
CA ALA A 83 -14.95 -7.62 -2.30
C ALA A 83 -13.57 -7.70 -1.61
N PHE A 84 -12.55 -7.06 -2.17
CA PHE A 84 -11.22 -7.01 -1.56
C PHE A 84 -11.24 -6.23 -0.24
N ARG A 85 -11.91 -5.08 -0.16
CA ARG A 85 -12.08 -4.32 1.09
C ARG A 85 -12.74 -5.14 2.18
N ALA A 86 -13.79 -5.89 1.85
CA ALA A 86 -14.49 -6.75 2.80
C ALA A 86 -13.55 -7.85 3.34
N ALA A 87 -12.88 -8.58 2.45
CA ALA A 87 -11.96 -9.65 2.82
C ALA A 87 -10.74 -9.12 3.60
N LEU A 88 -10.20 -7.98 3.20
CA LEU A 88 -9.10 -7.32 3.90
C LEU A 88 -9.52 -6.88 5.30
N THR A 89 -10.72 -6.32 5.47
CA THR A 89 -11.25 -5.90 6.77
C THR A 89 -11.40 -7.08 7.72
N GLU A 90 -11.87 -8.22 7.22
CA GLU A 90 -11.95 -9.46 8.00
C GLU A 90 -10.55 -9.98 8.40
N ALA A 91 -9.61 -10.00 7.47
CA ALA A 91 -8.24 -10.47 7.71
C ALA A 91 -7.47 -9.57 8.68
N CYS A 92 -7.63 -8.25 8.63
CA CYS A 92 -6.92 -7.31 9.49
C CYS A 92 -7.16 -7.53 10.99
N ALA A 93 -8.34 -8.02 11.35
CA ALA A 93 -8.66 -8.34 12.74
C ALA A 93 -7.84 -9.53 13.29
N ALA A 94 -7.34 -10.40 12.41
CA ALA A 94 -6.73 -11.67 12.80
C ALA A 94 -5.20 -11.77 12.61
N ALA A 95 -4.59 -11.01 11.72
CA ALA A 95 -3.29 -11.40 11.15
C ALA A 95 -2.29 -10.29 10.84
N VAL A 96 -2.16 -9.27 11.70
CA VAL A 96 -1.05 -8.31 11.56
C VAL A 96 0.28 -9.00 11.89
N THR A 97 1.23 -8.97 10.97
CA THR A 97 2.54 -9.61 11.16
C THR A 97 3.26 -9.04 12.39
N PRO A 98 3.81 -9.88 13.28
CA PRO A 98 4.52 -9.42 14.49
C PRO A 98 5.67 -8.45 14.18
N GLY A 99 6.41 -8.68 13.12
CA GLY A 99 7.51 -7.81 12.67
C GLY A 99 7.04 -6.40 12.33
N PHE A 100 5.84 -6.25 11.76
CA PHE A 100 5.27 -4.94 11.46
C PHE A 100 5.10 -4.08 12.72
N LYS A 101 4.54 -4.63 13.79
CA LYS A 101 4.37 -3.90 15.05
C LYS A 101 5.70 -3.48 15.66
N ALA A 102 6.69 -4.36 15.65
CA ALA A 102 8.03 -4.03 16.12
C ALA A 102 8.69 -2.92 15.30
N PHE A 103 8.52 -2.95 13.97
CA PHE A 103 8.99 -1.91 13.06
C PHE A 103 8.36 -0.55 13.38
N VAL A 104 7.01 -0.46 13.49
CA VAL A 104 6.32 0.79 13.83
C VAL A 104 6.80 1.33 15.17
N LYS A 105 6.89 0.49 16.22
CA LYS A 105 7.40 0.89 17.54
C LYS A 105 8.85 1.40 17.47
N GLY A 106 9.68 0.78 16.64
CA GLY A 106 11.07 1.22 16.43
C GLY A 106 11.18 2.60 15.78
N LEU A 107 10.24 2.95 14.88
CA LEU A 107 10.17 4.27 14.24
C LEU A 107 9.66 5.34 15.22
N THR A 108 8.54 5.08 15.87
CA THR A 108 7.88 6.06 16.76
C THR A 108 8.69 6.34 18.03
N ALA A 109 9.37 5.32 18.58
CA ALA A 109 10.27 5.49 19.73
C ALA A 109 11.44 6.45 19.43
N ARG A 110 11.77 6.66 18.15
CA ARG A 110 12.83 7.58 17.69
C ARG A 110 12.26 8.87 17.09
N GLY A 111 10.98 9.17 17.31
CA GLY A 111 10.33 10.43 16.97
C GLY A 111 9.88 10.56 15.52
N LEU A 112 9.83 9.47 14.73
CA LEU A 112 9.23 9.51 13.40
C LEU A 112 7.71 9.37 13.48
N LYS A 113 7.02 10.19 12.71
CA LYS A 113 5.59 10.03 12.50
C LYS A 113 5.32 8.83 11.58
N VAL A 114 4.42 7.96 11.98
CA VAL A 114 4.02 6.79 11.16
C VAL A 114 2.57 6.92 10.76
N VAL A 115 2.33 6.81 9.45
CA VAL A 115 1.00 6.83 8.85
C VAL A 115 0.75 5.48 8.21
N VAL A 116 -0.31 4.80 8.63
CA VAL A 116 -0.73 3.51 8.09
C VAL A 116 -1.87 3.72 7.10
N ALA A 117 -1.57 3.49 5.83
CA ALA A 117 -2.51 3.65 4.71
C ALA A 117 -3.14 2.30 4.37
N THR A 118 -4.47 2.22 4.38
CA THR A 118 -5.22 0.98 4.13
C THR A 118 -6.50 1.22 3.34
N ARG A 119 -7.02 0.18 2.70
CA ARG A 119 -8.40 0.10 2.16
C ARG A 119 -9.38 -0.50 3.15
N ALA A 120 -8.89 -1.18 4.20
CA ALA A 120 -9.74 -1.80 5.20
C ALA A 120 -10.57 -0.75 5.96
N ASP A 121 -11.64 -1.19 6.60
CA ASP A 121 -12.40 -0.36 7.52
C ASP A 121 -11.52 -0.02 8.74
N LEU A 122 -11.37 1.27 9.00
CA LEU A 122 -10.55 1.76 10.12
C LEU A 122 -11.12 1.34 11.48
N ALA A 123 -12.43 1.18 11.61
CA ALA A 123 -13.03 0.74 12.86
C ALA A 123 -12.63 -0.71 13.18
N ALA A 124 -12.50 -1.57 12.16
CA ALA A 124 -12.02 -2.94 12.33
C ALA A 124 -10.50 -3.01 12.57
N LEU A 125 -9.74 -2.11 11.94
CA LEU A 125 -8.28 -2.11 12.08
C LEU A 125 -7.77 -1.49 13.40
N ARG A 126 -8.44 -0.47 13.93
CA ARG A 126 -8.03 0.23 15.16
C ARG A 126 -7.71 -0.69 16.35
N PRO A 127 -8.53 -1.70 16.67
CA PRO A 127 -8.21 -2.60 17.80
C PRO A 127 -6.92 -3.39 17.58
N ALA A 128 -6.64 -3.82 16.34
CA ALA A 128 -5.43 -4.58 16.00
C ALA A 128 -4.14 -3.77 16.13
N LEU A 129 -4.23 -2.45 16.01
CA LEU A 129 -3.11 -1.51 16.07
C LEU A 129 -3.17 -0.56 17.28
N ALA A 130 -4.03 -0.83 18.27
CA ALA A 130 -4.26 0.05 19.42
C ALA A 130 -3.01 0.29 20.29
N ASP A 131 -2.03 -0.61 20.23
CA ASP A 131 -0.76 -0.51 20.94
C ASP A 131 0.34 0.24 20.16
N LEU A 132 -0.01 0.82 19.00
CA LEU A 132 0.89 1.55 18.15
C LEU A 132 0.54 3.05 18.13
N ASP A 133 1.57 3.88 18.21
CA ASP A 133 1.47 5.32 17.96
C ASP A 133 1.56 5.56 16.45
N ALA A 134 0.45 5.37 15.75
CA ALA A 134 0.38 5.52 14.30
C ALA A 134 -0.96 6.13 13.87
N ASP A 135 -0.91 7.06 12.93
CA ASP A 135 -2.10 7.62 12.30
C ASP A 135 -2.66 6.65 11.25
N LEU A 136 -3.95 6.37 11.33
CA LEU A 136 -4.63 5.48 10.40
C LEU A 136 -5.40 6.29 9.38
N VAL A 137 -5.16 6.04 8.09
CA VAL A 137 -5.83 6.77 7.01
C VAL A 137 -6.32 5.82 5.91
N VAL A 138 -7.42 6.20 5.25
CA VAL A 138 -7.88 5.62 3.99
C VAL A 138 -7.64 6.66 2.88
N PRO A 139 -6.44 6.70 2.28
CA PRO A 139 -6.12 7.73 1.30
C PRO A 139 -6.66 7.42 -0.10
N TYR A 140 -7.27 6.25 -0.28
CA TYR A 140 -7.86 5.78 -1.52
C TYR A 140 -9.25 6.41 -1.68
N ALA A 141 -9.31 7.61 -2.25
CA ALA A 141 -10.56 8.29 -2.53
C ALA A 141 -11.32 7.61 -3.68
N GLU A 142 -12.61 7.95 -3.80
CA GLU A 142 -13.41 7.65 -4.99
C GLU A 142 -12.65 7.99 -6.29
N PRO A 143 -12.84 7.22 -7.37
CA PRO A 143 -12.18 7.49 -8.64
C PRO A 143 -12.39 8.94 -9.07
N SER A 144 -11.31 9.65 -9.33
CA SER A 144 -11.45 10.97 -9.92
C SER A 144 -12.01 10.78 -11.34
N LYS A 145 -12.94 11.64 -11.73
CA LYS A 145 -13.52 11.61 -13.10
C LYS A 145 -12.48 11.80 -14.19
N THR A 146 -11.28 12.29 -13.85
CA THR A 146 -10.25 12.70 -14.81
C THR A 146 -9.08 11.70 -14.93
N TYR A 147 -8.68 11.02 -13.84
CA TYR A 147 -7.43 10.24 -13.82
C TYR A 147 -7.55 8.86 -13.15
N GLY A 148 -8.75 8.46 -12.70
CA GLY A 148 -8.89 7.26 -11.89
C GLY A 148 -8.21 7.38 -10.52
N ASN A 149 -8.14 6.29 -9.78
CA ASN A 149 -7.39 6.24 -8.52
C ASN A 149 -5.91 5.98 -8.81
N CYS A 150 -5.16 7.02 -9.14
CA CYS A 150 -3.72 6.89 -9.25
C CYS A 150 -3.12 6.71 -7.84
N LYS A 151 -2.32 5.68 -7.64
CA LYS A 151 -1.73 5.37 -6.34
C LYS A 151 -0.84 6.49 -5.78
N TRP A 152 -0.19 7.28 -6.66
CA TRP A 152 0.58 8.45 -6.23
C TRP A 152 -0.27 9.52 -5.52
N ASP A 153 -1.55 9.65 -5.88
CA ASP A 153 -2.47 10.52 -5.14
C ASP A 153 -2.72 10.03 -3.72
N ALA A 154 -2.77 8.70 -3.51
CA ALA A 154 -2.90 8.12 -2.19
C ALA A 154 -1.70 8.49 -1.29
N TRP A 155 -0.47 8.39 -1.80
CA TRP A 155 0.72 8.82 -1.06
C TRP A 155 0.68 10.29 -0.68
N ARG A 156 0.35 11.16 -1.62
CA ARG A 156 0.23 12.61 -1.37
C ARG A 156 -0.86 12.93 -0.35
N ARG A 157 -2.02 12.28 -0.46
CA ARG A 157 -3.09 12.47 0.53
C ARG A 157 -2.70 11.99 1.91
N ALA A 158 -2.07 10.84 2.03
CA ALA A 158 -1.59 10.33 3.31
C ALA A 158 -0.59 11.30 3.96
N CYS A 159 0.34 11.85 3.18
CA CYS A 159 1.26 12.87 3.67
C CYS A 159 0.52 14.14 4.08
N SER A 160 -0.31 14.73 3.20
CA SER A 160 -0.96 16.02 3.46
C SER A 160 -1.95 15.99 4.63
N GLN A 161 -2.67 14.89 4.81
CA GLN A 161 -3.58 14.69 5.94
C GLN A 161 -2.85 14.57 7.28
N ASN A 162 -1.55 14.36 7.25
CA ASN A 162 -0.73 14.11 8.43
C ASN A 162 0.44 15.09 8.56
N ASP A 163 0.38 16.25 7.89
CA ASP A 163 1.40 17.31 7.94
C ASP A 163 2.81 16.83 7.57
N LEU A 164 2.93 15.76 6.76
CA LEU A 164 4.21 15.28 6.26
C LEU A 164 4.58 15.97 4.95
N VAL A 165 5.86 16.30 4.83
CA VAL A 165 6.45 16.76 3.56
C VAL A 165 6.93 15.55 2.78
N ASN A 166 6.45 15.37 1.53
CA ASN A 166 6.73 14.19 0.71
C ASN A 166 8.22 13.87 0.61
N MET A 167 9.07 14.88 0.35
CA MET A 167 10.54 14.71 0.25
C MET A 167 11.23 14.31 1.58
N LEU A 168 10.53 14.39 2.70
CA LEU A 168 10.99 14.02 4.03
C LEU A 168 10.23 12.79 4.57
N ALA A 169 9.60 12.05 3.68
CA ALA A 169 8.84 10.85 4.02
C ALA A 169 9.31 9.64 3.21
N VAL A 170 9.23 8.46 3.83
CA VAL A 170 9.49 7.18 3.20
C VAL A 170 8.16 6.45 3.00
N ALA A 171 7.90 6.00 1.78
CA ALA A 171 6.83 5.07 1.48
C ALA A 171 7.31 3.64 1.68
N VAL A 172 6.57 2.83 2.45
CA VAL A 172 6.81 1.39 2.59
C VAL A 172 5.70 0.67 1.83
N THR A 173 6.06 -0.09 0.81
CA THR A 173 5.10 -0.72 -0.12
C THR A 173 5.48 -2.15 -0.47
N GLY A 174 4.50 -3.01 -0.72
CA GLY A 174 4.69 -4.39 -1.12
C GLY A 174 4.66 -4.63 -2.64
N SER A 175 4.80 -3.59 -3.48
CA SER A 175 4.70 -3.76 -4.93
C SER A 175 5.59 -2.80 -5.73
N GLY A 176 6.08 -3.25 -6.89
CA GLY A 176 6.85 -2.40 -7.81
C GLY A 176 6.05 -1.22 -8.34
N LYS A 177 4.73 -1.38 -8.57
CA LYS A 177 3.84 -0.26 -8.90
C LYS A 177 3.71 0.71 -7.72
N GLY A 178 3.75 0.21 -6.49
CA GLY A 178 3.81 1.03 -5.28
C GLY A 178 5.07 1.86 -5.20
N VAL A 179 6.23 1.27 -5.48
CA VAL A 179 7.52 1.98 -5.56
C VAL A 179 7.45 3.12 -6.58
N LYS A 180 7.09 2.81 -7.84
CA LYS A 180 7.01 3.81 -8.90
C LYS A 180 6.06 4.96 -8.55
N SER A 181 4.92 4.65 -7.95
CA SER A 181 3.94 5.67 -7.54
C SER A 181 4.42 6.53 -6.37
N ALA A 182 5.19 5.96 -5.43
CA ALA A 182 5.79 6.71 -4.33
C ALA A 182 6.83 7.71 -4.83
N LEU A 183 7.70 7.29 -5.76
CA LEU A 183 8.69 8.16 -6.40
C LEU A 183 8.03 9.30 -7.16
N VAL A 184 6.95 9.04 -7.93
CA VAL A 184 6.17 10.08 -8.62
C VAL A 184 5.53 11.05 -7.62
N ALA A 185 5.15 10.58 -6.45
CA ALA A 185 4.62 11.43 -5.37
C ALA A 185 5.72 12.24 -4.65
N GLY A 186 6.99 11.95 -4.90
CA GLY A 186 8.14 12.64 -4.30
C GLY A 186 8.57 12.08 -2.95
N LEU A 187 8.24 10.82 -2.65
CA LEU A 187 8.72 10.11 -1.47
C LEU A 187 9.93 9.23 -1.83
N SER A 188 10.79 8.95 -0.86
CA SER A 188 11.69 7.80 -0.93
C SER A 188 10.89 6.49 -0.81
N ALA A 189 11.38 5.40 -1.41
CA ALA A 189 10.62 4.16 -1.46
C ALA A 189 11.40 2.98 -0.87
N LEU A 190 10.82 2.31 0.12
CA LEU A 190 11.24 1.04 0.67
C LEU A 190 10.26 -0.04 0.23
N ALA A 191 10.74 -1.04 -0.51
CA ALA A 191 9.95 -2.17 -0.94
C ALA A 191 10.08 -3.34 0.03
N VAL A 192 8.96 -3.95 0.38
CA VAL A 192 8.89 -5.23 1.09
C VAL A 192 8.50 -6.29 0.06
N GLU A 193 9.41 -7.21 -0.23
CA GLU A 193 9.17 -8.27 -1.20
C GLU A 193 8.10 -9.23 -0.73
N HIS A 194 7.32 -9.73 -1.70
CA HIS A 194 6.32 -10.75 -1.49
C HIS A 194 6.29 -11.70 -2.70
N ASP A 195 6.14 -13.00 -2.46
CA ASP A 195 6.18 -14.03 -3.51
C ASP A 195 5.14 -13.79 -4.62
N HIS A 196 3.95 -13.34 -4.26
CA HIS A 196 2.87 -13.00 -5.20
C HIS A 196 3.21 -11.85 -6.15
N VAL A 197 4.17 -11.00 -5.81
CA VAL A 197 4.59 -9.87 -6.63
C VAL A 197 5.98 -10.01 -7.22
N ALA A 198 6.54 -11.22 -7.17
CA ALA A 198 7.87 -11.53 -7.73
C ALA A 198 8.01 -11.21 -9.23
N TYR A 199 6.89 -11.04 -9.95
CA TYR A 199 6.86 -10.64 -11.36
C TYR A 199 6.93 -9.12 -11.58
N GLN A 200 6.92 -8.33 -10.51
CA GLN A 200 7.04 -6.87 -10.61
C GLN A 200 8.50 -6.45 -10.40
N ASP A 201 8.86 -5.37 -11.08
CA ASP A 201 10.16 -4.73 -10.95
C ASP A 201 10.11 -3.68 -9.82
N TYR A 202 10.97 -3.82 -8.83
CA TYR A 202 11.20 -2.85 -7.75
C TYR A 202 12.22 -1.77 -8.11
N GLY A 203 12.60 -1.66 -9.38
CA GLY A 203 13.56 -0.65 -9.84
C GLY A 203 13.17 0.76 -9.42
N GLY A 204 14.15 1.48 -8.86
CA GLY A 204 14.00 2.80 -8.27
C GLY A 204 13.72 2.81 -6.76
N ALA A 205 13.47 1.67 -6.12
CA ALA A 205 13.42 1.62 -4.66
C ALA A 205 14.78 1.96 -4.03
N ASP A 206 14.77 2.78 -2.99
CA ASP A 206 15.98 3.12 -2.22
C ASP A 206 16.48 1.91 -1.40
N ALA A 207 15.56 1.03 -1.02
CA ALA A 207 15.85 -0.25 -0.39
C ALA A 207 14.78 -1.30 -0.72
N VAL A 208 15.22 -2.57 -0.80
CA VAL A 208 14.34 -3.74 -0.98
C VAL A 208 14.66 -4.73 0.14
N VAL A 209 13.63 -5.21 0.84
CA VAL A 209 13.75 -6.12 1.98
C VAL A 209 12.74 -7.26 1.88
N SER A 210 13.06 -8.41 2.49
CA SER A 210 12.20 -9.61 2.44
C SER A 210 11.12 -9.67 3.54
N GLY A 211 10.98 -8.63 4.35
CA GLY A 211 9.98 -8.56 5.42
C GLY A 211 10.34 -7.57 6.51
N PHE A 212 9.49 -7.52 7.54
CA PHE A 212 9.72 -6.67 8.70
C PHE A 212 10.63 -7.38 9.70
N ASP A 213 11.75 -6.76 10.03
CA ASP A 213 12.64 -7.16 11.11
C ASP A 213 13.00 -5.98 12.02
N ALA A 214 13.73 -6.25 13.10
CA ALA A 214 14.13 -5.23 14.06
C ALA A 214 15.11 -4.18 13.49
N LYS A 215 15.80 -4.50 12.38
CA LYS A 215 16.80 -3.62 11.76
C LYS A 215 16.17 -2.70 10.69
N LEU A 216 14.95 -2.99 10.28
CA LEU A 216 14.30 -2.24 9.20
C LEU A 216 14.11 -0.76 9.55
N ALA A 217 13.85 -0.45 10.82
CA ALA A 217 13.78 0.93 11.28
C ALA A 217 15.09 1.69 10.99
N ASP A 218 16.27 1.06 11.18
CA ASP A 218 17.57 1.68 10.88
C ASP A 218 17.76 1.96 9.38
N VAL A 219 17.19 1.12 8.51
CA VAL A 219 17.17 1.40 7.06
C VAL A 219 16.44 2.69 6.78
N VAL A 220 15.23 2.86 7.35
CA VAL A 220 14.43 4.09 7.19
C VAL A 220 15.18 5.32 7.70
N PHE A 221 15.85 5.23 8.85
CA PHE A 221 16.64 6.35 9.38
C PHE A 221 17.78 6.75 8.45
N ARG A 222 18.49 5.80 7.85
CA ARG A 222 19.51 6.08 6.83
C ARG A 222 18.91 6.75 5.58
N MET A 223 17.74 6.29 5.11
CA MET A 223 17.06 6.90 3.96
C MET A 223 16.66 8.35 4.23
N LEU A 224 16.29 8.67 5.46
CA LEU A 224 15.93 10.03 5.88
C LEU A 224 17.15 10.90 6.29
N HIS A 225 18.36 10.35 6.23
CA HIS A 225 19.60 11.04 6.65
C HIS A 225 19.54 11.58 8.08
N ILE A 226 19.11 10.76 9.04
CA ILE A 226 18.98 11.09 10.47
C ILE A 226 19.49 9.97 11.36
#